data_ff49f83785fc0b47b0ef04290b2d3450
#
_entry.id   ff49f83785fc0b47b0ef04290b2d3450
#
_cell.length_a   1.000
_cell.length_b   1.000
_cell.length_c   1.000
_cell.angle_alpha   90.00
_cell.angle_beta   90.00
_cell.angle_gamma   90.00
#
_symmetry.space_group_name_H-M   'P 1'
#
loop_
_entity.id
_entity.type
_entity.pdbx_description
1 polymer ?
#
loop_
_entity_poly.entity_id
_entity_poly.type
_entity_poly.pdbx_seq_one_letter_code
_entity_poly.pdbx_strand_id
1 'polypeptide(L)'
;MFHTRCKCEDKCCDVIIDGGSTKNMVLEMMVTKLKLKRQKHSHPYRIAWVQDDHKVMVNEQCSMKFKIGSSQDEVLCDIIPMDICHMLLGRPWQFDRHVVHDE
;
A
#
# COMPACT_ATOMS: atom_id res chain seq x y z
N MET A 1 -4.41 2.33 13.92
CA MET A 1 -4.76 1.62 12.66
C MET A 1 -6.17 1.98 12.26
N PHE A 2 -6.36 2.35 11.03
CA PHE A 2 -7.65 2.82 10.55
C PHE A 2 -8.01 2.08 9.26
N HIS A 3 -9.21 1.49 9.22
CA HIS A 3 -9.70 0.80 8.03
C HIS A 3 -10.64 1.70 7.25
N THR A 4 -10.41 1.81 5.94
CA THR A 4 -11.28 2.58 5.08
C THR A 4 -11.35 1.93 3.71
N ARG A 5 -12.12 2.53 2.82
CA ARG A 5 -12.21 2.10 1.44
C ARG A 5 -11.81 3.22 0.52
N CYS A 6 -11.20 2.86 -0.59
CA CYS A 6 -10.85 3.82 -1.63
C CYS A 6 -11.26 3.27 -2.98
N LYS A 7 -11.20 4.11 -4.00
CA LYS A 7 -11.41 3.69 -5.37
C LYS A 7 -10.10 3.70 -6.12
N CYS A 8 -9.75 2.57 -6.69
CA CYS A 8 -8.62 2.41 -7.58
C CYS A 8 -9.15 2.01 -8.95
N GLU A 9 -9.06 2.89 -9.94
CA GLU A 9 -9.56 2.62 -11.29
C GLU A 9 -11.01 2.09 -11.29
N ASP A 10 -11.90 2.81 -10.59
CA ASP A 10 -13.33 2.50 -10.48
C ASP A 10 -13.65 1.23 -9.69
N LYS A 11 -12.67 0.63 -9.04
CA LYS A 11 -12.90 -0.51 -8.16
C LYS A 11 -12.73 -0.13 -6.71
N CYS A 12 -13.62 -0.64 -5.85
CA CYS A 12 -13.50 -0.40 -4.41
C CYS A 12 -12.42 -1.30 -3.83
N CYS A 13 -11.55 -0.71 -3.05
CA CYS A 13 -10.42 -1.41 -2.42
C CYS A 13 -10.42 -1.15 -0.93
N ASP A 14 -10.07 -2.18 -0.17
CA ASP A 14 -9.91 -2.04 1.27
C ASP A 14 -8.52 -1.48 1.55
N VAL A 15 -8.46 -0.46 2.39
CA VAL A 15 -7.21 0.23 2.73
C VAL A 15 -7.06 0.27 4.23
N ILE A 16 -5.86 -0.04 4.70
CA ILE A 16 -5.48 0.15 6.09
C ILE A 16 -4.53 1.35 6.15
N ILE A 17 -4.86 2.31 6.99
CA ILE A 17 -3.99 3.45 7.27
C ILE A 17 -3.35 3.19 8.61
N ASP A 18 -2.04 2.97 8.62
CA ASP A 18 -1.32 2.55 9.81
C ASP A 18 -0.12 3.47 10.05
N GLY A 19 -0.24 4.35 11.05
CA GLY A 19 0.84 5.25 11.42
C GLY A 19 2.06 4.57 11.99
N GLY A 20 1.94 3.30 12.39
CA GLY A 20 3.08 2.51 12.85
C GLY A 20 3.89 1.90 11.73
N SER A 21 3.35 1.86 10.51
CA SER A 21 4.06 1.30 9.37
C SER A 21 5.00 2.34 8.75
N THR A 22 6.20 1.91 8.42
CA THR A 22 7.18 2.77 7.73
C THR A 22 7.10 2.67 6.22
N LYS A 23 6.19 1.85 5.70
CA LYS A 23 6.08 1.57 4.27
C LYS A 23 4.64 1.69 3.80
N ASN A 24 4.47 2.11 2.54
CA ASN A 24 3.21 1.94 1.84
C ASN A 24 3.27 0.63 1.08
N MET A 25 2.22 -0.18 1.17
CA MET A 25 2.21 -1.51 0.58
C MET A 25 0.95 -1.76 -0.22
N VAL A 26 1.04 -2.60 -1.24
CA VAL A 26 -0.10 -2.99 -2.07
C VAL A 26 -0.05 -4.49 -2.31
N LEU A 27 -1.22 -5.10 -2.35
CA LEU A 27 -1.35 -6.52 -2.61
C LEU A 27 -0.97 -6.84 -4.06
N GLU A 28 -0.12 -7.85 -4.24
CA GLU A 28 0.31 -8.25 -5.58
C GLU A 28 -0.88 -8.58 -6.49
N MET A 29 -1.91 -9.22 -5.94
CA MET A 29 -3.11 -9.53 -6.70
C MET A 29 -3.77 -8.28 -7.28
N MET A 30 -3.76 -7.19 -6.53
CA MET A 30 -4.31 -5.91 -7.00
C MET A 30 -3.51 -5.38 -8.20
N VAL A 31 -2.19 -5.45 -8.11
CA VAL A 31 -1.31 -4.99 -9.17
C VAL A 31 -1.57 -5.78 -10.44
N THR A 32 -1.76 -7.08 -10.31
CA THR A 32 -2.06 -7.96 -11.45
C THR A 32 -3.43 -7.66 -12.04
N LYS A 33 -4.46 -7.54 -11.18
CA LYS A 33 -5.82 -7.29 -11.63
C LYS A 33 -5.98 -5.95 -12.33
N LEU A 34 -5.33 -4.93 -11.82
CA LEU A 34 -5.39 -3.58 -12.38
C LEU A 34 -4.38 -3.36 -13.49
N LYS A 35 -3.54 -4.37 -13.77
CA LYS A 35 -2.50 -4.31 -14.80
C LYS A 35 -1.59 -3.10 -14.62
N LEU A 36 -1.20 -2.86 -13.38
CA LEU A 36 -0.34 -1.74 -13.06
C LEU A 36 1.11 -2.05 -13.44
N LYS A 37 1.83 -1.01 -13.80
CA LYS A 37 3.23 -1.14 -14.18
C LYS A 37 4.08 -1.34 -12.94
N ARG A 38 4.91 -2.39 -12.95
CA ARG A 38 5.84 -2.68 -11.87
C ARG A 38 7.21 -2.11 -12.18
N GLN A 39 7.91 -1.70 -11.12
CA GLN A 39 9.29 -1.27 -11.24
C GLN A 39 10.12 -1.93 -10.15
N LYS A 40 11.42 -2.03 -10.39
CA LYS A 40 12.32 -2.64 -9.41
C LYS A 40 12.46 -1.73 -8.19
N HIS A 41 12.45 -2.35 -7.01
CA HIS A 41 12.71 -1.64 -5.77
C HIS A 41 14.18 -1.26 -5.70
N SER A 42 14.47 -0.01 -5.35
CA SER A 42 15.86 0.46 -5.25
C SER A 42 16.60 -0.15 -4.07
N HIS A 43 15.87 -0.55 -3.03
CA HIS A 43 16.45 -1.16 -1.83
C HIS A 43 15.62 -2.36 -1.40
N PRO A 44 15.74 -3.49 -2.12
CA PRO A 44 14.96 -4.69 -1.79
C PRO A 44 15.19 -5.13 -0.34
N TYR A 45 14.16 -5.67 0.27
CA TYR A 45 14.24 -6.13 1.64
C TYR A 45 13.34 -7.33 1.85
N ARG A 46 13.49 -7.99 2.99
CA ARG A 46 12.69 -9.15 3.36
C ARG A 46 11.76 -8.82 4.50
N ILE A 47 10.54 -9.33 4.40
CA ILE A 47 9.56 -9.23 5.46
C ILE A 47 9.35 -10.62 6.05
N ALA A 48 9.38 -10.71 7.36
CA ALA A 48 9.04 -11.95 8.04
C ALA A 48 7.56 -11.93 8.40
N TRP A 49 6.79 -12.91 7.92
CA TRP A 49 5.42 -13.09 8.36
C TRP A 49 5.40 -13.70 9.74
N VAL A 50 4.62 -13.12 10.64
CA VAL A 50 4.55 -13.55 12.03
C VAL A 50 4.00 -14.96 12.17
N GLN A 51 3.21 -15.42 11.20
CA GLN A 51 2.51 -16.68 11.30
C GLN A 51 3.22 -17.87 10.66
N ASP A 52 4.18 -17.66 9.77
CA ASP A 52 4.69 -18.74 8.94
C ASP A 52 6.19 -18.87 8.84
N ASP A 53 7.00 -18.23 9.60
CA ASP A 53 8.46 -18.26 9.42
C ASP A 53 8.92 -18.05 7.96
N HIS A 54 8.01 -17.75 7.05
CA HIS A 54 8.37 -17.50 5.68
C HIS A 54 8.81 -16.06 5.51
N LYS A 55 9.98 -15.89 4.92
CA LYS A 55 10.46 -14.57 4.58
C LYS A 55 10.06 -14.27 3.14
N VAL A 56 9.40 -13.14 2.97
CA VAL A 56 8.98 -12.68 1.65
C VAL A 56 9.91 -11.58 1.19
N MET A 57 10.45 -11.73 -0.01
CA MET A 57 11.31 -10.71 -0.60
C MET A 57 10.44 -9.62 -1.23
N VAL A 58 10.68 -8.38 -0.83
CA VAL A 58 10.05 -7.21 -1.45
C VAL A 58 11.07 -6.60 -2.39
N ASN A 59 10.88 -6.81 -3.68
CA ASN A 59 11.82 -6.35 -4.70
C ASN A 59 11.16 -5.57 -5.83
N GLU A 60 9.87 -5.31 -5.73
CA GLU A 60 9.15 -4.55 -6.73
C GLU A 60 8.25 -3.50 -6.09
N GLN A 61 8.00 -2.44 -6.83
CA GLN A 61 7.11 -1.36 -6.41
C GLN A 61 6.17 -1.01 -7.56
N CYS A 62 5.07 -0.33 -7.24
CA CYS A 62 4.23 0.27 -8.25
C CYS A 62 3.61 1.55 -7.73
N SER A 63 3.26 2.43 -8.66
CA SER A 63 2.55 3.66 -8.33
C SER A 63 1.06 3.37 -8.32
N MET A 64 0.41 3.71 -7.21
CA MET A 64 -1.02 3.50 -7.02
C MET A 64 -1.75 4.82 -7.05
N LYS A 65 -2.71 4.94 -7.96
CA LYS A 65 -3.63 6.07 -7.99
C LYS A 65 -4.94 5.66 -7.35
N PHE A 66 -5.41 6.46 -6.42
CA PHE A 66 -6.62 6.11 -5.69
C PHE A 66 -7.36 7.35 -5.23
N LYS A 67 -8.64 7.16 -4.89
CA LYS A 67 -9.48 8.22 -4.33
C LYS A 67 -10.02 7.80 -2.98
N ILE A 68 -9.89 8.69 -2.02
CA ILE A 68 -10.56 8.56 -0.73
C ILE A 68 -11.49 9.76 -0.60
N GLY A 69 -12.81 9.49 -0.62
CA GLY A 69 -13.78 10.56 -0.66
C GLY A 69 -13.65 11.37 -1.93
N SER A 70 -13.45 12.67 -1.81
CA SER A 70 -13.24 13.56 -2.96
C SER A 70 -11.77 13.81 -3.27
N SER A 71 -10.87 13.26 -2.47
CA SER A 71 -9.43 13.46 -2.64
C SER A 71 -8.82 12.38 -3.52
N GLN A 72 -8.07 12.80 -4.53
CA GLN A 72 -7.34 11.88 -5.38
C GLN A 72 -5.85 11.96 -5.04
N ASP A 73 -5.20 10.80 -5.00
CA ASP A 73 -3.82 10.70 -4.57
C ASP A 73 -3.07 9.68 -5.40
N GLU A 74 -1.75 9.76 -5.35
CA GLU A 74 -0.88 8.79 -6.00
C GLU A 74 0.29 8.52 -5.08
N VAL A 75 0.57 7.24 -4.80
CA VAL A 75 1.67 6.86 -3.92
C VAL A 75 2.46 5.70 -4.52
N LEU A 76 3.74 5.67 -4.22
CA LEU A 76 4.59 4.54 -4.58
C LEU A 76 4.49 3.51 -3.47
N CYS A 77 4.05 2.31 -3.82
CA CYS A 77 3.83 1.22 -2.87
C CYS A 77 4.74 0.05 -3.15
N ASP A 78 5.19 -0.60 -2.08
CA ASP A 78 5.90 -1.87 -2.19
C ASP A 78 4.88 -2.98 -2.48
N ILE A 79 5.22 -3.86 -3.40
CA ILE A 79 4.31 -4.95 -3.80
C ILE A 79 4.60 -6.15 -2.92
N ILE A 80 3.58 -6.61 -2.20
CA ILE A 80 3.71 -7.76 -1.30
C ILE A 80 2.51 -8.70 -1.45
N PRO A 81 2.70 -9.99 -1.17
CA PRO A 81 1.60 -10.95 -1.15
C PRO A 81 0.94 -10.96 0.24
N MET A 82 0.04 -10.04 0.50
CA MET A 82 -0.66 -10.00 1.78
C MET A 82 -2.15 -10.25 1.59
N ASP A 83 -2.78 -10.86 2.60
CA ASP A 83 -4.20 -11.20 2.56
C ASP A 83 -5.07 -10.34 3.47
N ILE A 84 -4.49 -9.36 4.13
CA ILE A 84 -5.20 -8.57 5.13
C ILE A 84 -6.03 -7.46 4.49
N CYS A 85 -5.48 -6.82 3.46
CA CYS A 85 -6.12 -5.71 2.79
C CYS A 85 -5.55 -5.57 1.39
N HIS A 86 -6.18 -4.73 0.58
CA HIS A 86 -5.69 -4.49 -0.78
C HIS A 86 -4.51 -3.53 -0.78
N MET A 87 -4.52 -2.56 0.11
CA MET A 87 -3.46 -1.56 0.18
C MET A 87 -3.26 -1.12 1.63
N LEU A 88 -2.01 -0.85 1.99
CA LEU A 88 -1.68 -0.30 3.30
C LEU A 88 -0.93 1.00 3.10
N LEU A 89 -1.44 2.06 3.71
CA LEU A 89 -0.82 3.38 3.68
C LEU A 89 -0.16 3.64 5.02
N GLY A 90 1.14 3.77 5.00
CA GLY A 90 1.93 4.01 6.18
C GLY A 90 2.33 5.47 6.34
N ARG A 91 3.35 5.70 7.17
CA ARG A 91 3.85 7.05 7.42
C ARG A 91 4.28 7.82 6.16
N PRO A 92 4.91 7.18 5.16
CA PRO A 92 5.30 7.95 3.98
C PRO A 92 4.13 8.67 3.31
N TRP A 93 2.98 8.00 3.17
CA TRP A 93 1.80 8.65 2.62
C TRP A 93 1.31 9.79 3.51
N GLN A 94 1.29 9.55 4.84
CA GLN A 94 0.80 10.55 5.78
C GLN A 94 1.67 11.81 5.78
N PHE A 95 2.97 11.64 5.71
CA PHE A 95 3.90 12.77 5.66
C PHE A 95 3.81 13.53 4.34
N ASP A 96 3.73 12.81 3.22
CA ASP A 96 3.65 13.43 1.90
C ASP A 96 2.41 14.30 1.76
N ARG A 97 1.33 13.93 2.43
CA ARG A 97 0.10 14.70 2.37
C ARG A 97 0.06 15.84 3.34
N HIS A 98 1.02 15.93 4.23
CA HIS A 98 0.94 16.86 5.35
C HIS A 98 -0.40 16.73 6.06
N VAL A 99 -0.87 15.49 6.21
CA VAL A 99 -2.12 15.25 6.88
C VAL A 99 -1.95 15.63 8.33
N VAL A 100 -2.48 16.77 8.67
CA VAL A 100 -2.59 17.16 10.05
C VAL A 100 -3.70 16.33 10.62
N HIS A 101 -3.35 15.36 11.42
CA HIS A 101 -4.34 14.65 12.18
C HIS A 101 -4.75 15.57 13.29
N ASP A 102 -5.79 16.31 13.03
CA ASP A 102 -6.44 17.07 14.10
C ASP A 102 -7.22 16.06 14.91
N GLU A 103 -6.59 15.60 15.91
CA GLU A 103 -7.21 14.69 16.84
C GLU A 103 -7.76 15.43 18.04
#